data_1d48a254191cc6e4f6a9cffcffa1a579
#
_entry.id   1d48a254191cc6e4f6a9cffcffa1a579
#
_cell.length_a   1.000
_cell.length_b   1.000
_cell.length_c   1.000
_cell.angle_alpha   90.00
_cell.angle_beta   90.00
_cell.angle_gamma   90.00
#
_symmetry.space_group_name_H-M   'P 1'
#
loop_
_entity.id
_entity.type
_entity.pdbx_description
1 polymer ?
#
loop_
_entity_poly.entity_id
_entity_poly.type
_entity_poly.pdbx_seq_one_letter_code
_entity_poly.pdbx_strand_id
1 'polypeptide(L)'
;MIATKIKRNLSRYDFREDTPTYLSVSETIETRKEKQSTFLKKLFKVLLLSLLITFLSSMLPILDVVYKISIIVSSALVALFIGHIGMRLLFSVYSPIWKYRFVSILELATERLDLIHLPSNKTQIKTVEWKFYKEADRIVIKLNPSGTIPSIQQVEEISRRLTEFLIQATHQEWNLLESTINKNIVVLKYGENPIRYSVSELFEITDDDYHINHAPISLYGGICFDIASESCHQLLIAPSGAGKSIYLATLAGLLIKQGHSVSLIDAKQTSLGATFENLGIPVARNAEEIILLLEQMVFEMEDIYKRYFSFSSVDFSTTYKDFFLPAHYLIFDEVLAALESGTTAQQKEMVRLLKILALKSRASGRGLLILASQKLLASDLPRAVTEQCQTRIIIGSDSSISEETFYSVMGREKNTLLVEYRGGVGKGYILTPKTNGIKYFETPYFDLNSRDFKDKIRDFQTIPRKQIE
;
A
#
# COMPACT_ATOMS: atom_id res chain seq x y z
N MET A 1 23.60 29.29 26.34
CA MET A 1 22.16 29.50 26.09
C MET A 1 21.68 28.91 24.76
N ILE A 2 22.35 29.15 23.63
CA ILE A 2 22.01 28.57 22.32
C ILE A 2 22.21 27.06 22.31
N ALA A 3 23.37 26.56 22.78
CA ALA A 3 23.67 25.13 22.88
C ALA A 3 22.70 24.37 23.78
N THR A 4 22.24 24.99 24.88
CA THR A 4 21.26 24.41 25.80
C THR A 4 19.86 24.37 25.18
N LYS A 5 19.52 25.36 24.34
CA LYS A 5 18.26 25.41 23.62
C LYS A 5 18.25 24.45 22.43
N ILE A 6 19.39 24.27 21.76
CA ILE A 6 19.61 23.24 20.73
C ILE A 6 19.52 21.86 21.37
N LYS A 7 20.17 21.62 22.50
CA LYS A 7 20.10 20.36 23.24
C LYS A 7 18.68 20.07 23.74
N ARG A 8 17.93 21.09 24.16
CA ARG A 8 16.53 20.99 24.57
C ARG A 8 15.57 20.73 23.38
N ASN A 9 15.84 21.32 22.21
CA ASN A 9 15.09 21.02 20.99
C ASN A 9 15.47 19.64 20.42
N LEU A 10 16.76 19.24 20.45
CA LEU A 10 17.21 17.92 20.04
C LEU A 10 16.76 16.81 20.99
N SER A 11 16.68 17.09 22.31
CA SER A 11 16.16 16.13 23.28
C SER A 11 14.63 15.89 23.16
N ARG A 12 13.93 16.76 22.45
CA ARG A 12 12.50 16.54 22.11
C ARG A 12 12.32 15.55 20.96
N TYR A 13 13.39 15.28 20.20
CA TYR A 13 13.41 14.37 19.08
C TYR A 13 14.39 13.25 19.36
N ASP A 14 13.92 12.19 19.97
CA ASP A 14 14.74 10.99 20.14
C ASP A 14 14.72 10.20 18.84
N PHE A 15 15.82 10.29 18.10
CA PHE A 15 16.01 9.63 16.82
C PHE A 15 16.69 8.26 16.93
N ARG A 16 16.66 7.64 18.09
CA ARG A 16 17.12 6.27 18.23
C ARG A 16 16.20 5.37 17.43
N GLU A 17 16.78 4.43 16.71
CA GLU A 17 16.05 3.60 15.73
C GLU A 17 14.88 2.81 16.32
N ASP A 18 14.90 2.54 17.62
CA ASP A 18 13.94 1.66 18.29
C ASP A 18 12.97 2.36 19.27
N THR A 19 13.07 3.68 19.44
CA THR A 19 12.19 4.39 20.37
C THR A 19 11.30 5.40 19.67
N PRO A 20 9.99 5.39 19.93
CA PRO A 20 9.08 6.40 19.37
C PRO A 20 9.43 7.79 19.91
N THR A 21 9.61 8.73 19.00
CA THR A 21 9.89 10.12 19.35
C THR A 21 8.58 10.87 19.55
N TYR A 22 8.46 11.50 20.72
CA TYR A 22 7.31 12.33 21.05
C TYR A 22 7.54 13.77 20.58
N LEU A 23 6.73 14.22 19.66
CA LEU A 23 6.60 15.62 19.29
C LEU A 23 5.37 16.21 20.00
N SER A 24 5.58 16.84 21.14
CA SER A 24 4.55 17.64 21.75
C SER A 24 4.74 19.11 21.31
N VAL A 25 3.92 19.57 20.41
CA VAL A 25 3.89 20.97 20.00
C VAL A 25 3.10 21.74 21.07
N SER A 26 3.75 22.07 22.17
CA SER A 26 3.12 22.80 23.29
C SER A 26 3.09 24.32 23.09
N GLU A 27 3.80 24.84 22.09
CA GLU A 27 3.79 26.26 21.72
C GLU A 27 3.25 26.42 20.31
N THR A 28 2.39 27.36 20.07
CA THR A 28 1.91 27.67 18.72
C THR A 28 3.05 27.98 17.79
N ILE A 29 2.95 27.52 16.57
CA ILE A 29 3.87 27.86 15.47
C ILE A 29 3.95 29.39 15.33
N GLU A 30 2.84 30.07 15.54
CA GLU A 30 2.75 31.54 15.51
C GLU A 30 3.56 32.22 16.63
N THR A 31 3.41 31.79 17.89
CA THR A 31 4.21 32.31 19.01
C THR A 31 5.70 31.98 18.85
N ARG A 32 6.03 30.86 18.20
CA ARG A 32 7.42 30.47 17.94
C ARG A 32 8.04 31.30 16.82
N LYS A 33 7.30 31.55 15.72
CA LYS A 33 7.72 32.45 14.63
C LYS A 33 7.87 33.89 15.13
N GLU A 34 6.92 34.35 15.95
CA GLU A 34 6.94 35.68 16.54
C GLU A 34 8.11 35.86 17.51
N LYS A 35 8.36 34.91 18.41
CA LYS A 35 9.53 34.90 19.30
C LYS A 35 10.85 34.86 18.55
N GLN A 36 10.95 34.04 17.46
CA GLN A 36 12.15 33.97 16.63
C GLN A 36 12.39 35.25 15.82
N SER A 37 11.33 35.81 15.23
CA SER A 37 11.40 37.08 14.51
C SER A 37 11.79 38.23 15.45
N THR A 38 11.23 38.28 16.65
CA THR A 38 11.53 39.28 17.66
C THR A 38 12.99 39.14 18.16
N PHE A 39 13.47 37.89 18.35
CA PHE A 39 14.86 37.64 18.72
C PHE A 39 15.84 38.09 17.65
N LEU A 40 15.59 37.76 16.39
CA LEU A 40 16.42 38.19 15.24
C LEU A 40 16.43 39.70 15.11
N LYS A 41 15.30 40.37 15.23
CA LYS A 41 15.20 41.83 15.20
C LYS A 41 15.98 42.47 16.32
N LYS A 42 15.93 41.91 17.53
CA LYS A 42 16.72 42.38 18.67
C LYS A 42 18.20 42.18 18.48
N LEU A 43 18.60 40.99 18.02
CA LEU A 43 20.02 40.68 17.73
C LEU A 43 20.59 41.58 16.62
N PHE A 44 19.81 41.86 15.58
CA PHE A 44 20.21 42.78 14.51
C PHE A 44 20.36 44.22 15.01
N LYS A 45 19.46 44.70 15.86
CA LYS A 45 19.59 46.04 16.48
C LYS A 45 20.85 46.17 17.35
N VAL A 46 21.16 45.14 18.16
CA VAL A 46 22.35 45.11 19.00
C VAL A 46 23.61 45.10 18.17
N LEU A 47 23.62 44.33 17.06
CA LEU A 47 24.72 44.28 16.10
C LEU A 47 24.95 45.65 15.44
N LEU A 48 23.88 46.30 14.96
CA LEU A 48 23.93 47.66 14.38
C LEU A 48 24.51 48.69 15.36
N LEU A 49 24.05 48.65 16.61
CA LEU A 49 24.55 49.53 17.67
C LEU A 49 26.05 49.27 17.97
N SER A 50 26.45 48.01 18.03
CA SER A 50 27.83 47.62 18.24
C SER A 50 28.74 48.09 17.09
N LEU A 51 28.33 47.97 15.85
CA LEU A 51 29.05 48.48 14.67
C LEU A 51 29.14 49.99 14.66
N LEU A 52 28.08 50.70 15.10
CA LEU A 52 28.10 52.14 15.23
C LEU A 52 29.12 52.62 16.28
N ILE A 53 29.14 51.95 17.45
CA ILE A 53 30.16 52.22 18.51
C ILE A 53 31.55 51.97 17.99
N THR A 54 31.80 50.88 17.23
CA THR A 54 33.09 50.58 16.62
C THR A 54 33.51 51.67 15.63
N PHE A 55 32.57 52.15 14.82
CA PHE A 55 32.82 53.23 13.87
C PHE A 55 33.15 54.56 14.57
N LEU A 56 32.37 54.96 15.59
CA LEU A 56 32.58 56.19 16.34
C LEU A 56 33.91 56.15 17.14
N SER A 57 34.24 54.99 17.73
CA SER A 57 35.49 54.85 18.46
C SER A 57 36.73 54.84 17.57
N SER A 58 36.61 54.47 16.31
CA SER A 58 37.70 54.51 15.31
C SER A 58 38.06 55.94 14.92
N MET A 59 37.19 56.92 15.14
CA MET A 59 37.38 58.31 14.79
C MET A 59 38.12 59.12 15.87
N LEU A 60 38.27 58.56 17.07
CA LEU A 60 38.84 59.25 18.24
C LEU A 60 40.06 58.47 18.76
N PRO A 61 41.31 58.98 18.57
CA PRO A 61 42.55 58.26 18.96
C PRO A 61 42.62 57.96 20.48
N ILE A 62 41.96 58.74 21.31
CA ILE A 62 41.95 58.63 22.79
C ILE A 62 41.16 57.35 23.23
N LEU A 63 40.32 56.76 22.36
CA LEU A 63 39.46 55.65 22.67
C LEU A 63 39.97 54.30 22.14
N ASP A 64 41.28 54.10 21.97
CA ASP A 64 41.88 52.88 21.39
C ASP A 64 41.44 51.61 22.14
N VAL A 65 41.30 51.66 23.46
CA VAL A 65 40.86 50.49 24.24
C VAL A 65 39.34 50.18 23.96
N VAL A 66 38.51 51.22 23.84
CA VAL A 66 37.12 51.04 23.52
C VAL A 66 36.93 50.52 22.12
N TYR A 67 37.75 50.94 21.14
CA TYR A 67 37.77 50.46 19.79
C TYR A 67 38.11 48.96 19.72
N LYS A 68 39.20 48.50 20.42
CA LYS A 68 39.56 47.09 20.46
C LYS A 68 38.48 46.21 21.09
N ILE A 69 37.87 46.66 22.18
CA ILE A 69 36.78 45.94 22.84
C ILE A 69 35.57 45.86 21.91
N SER A 70 35.20 46.96 21.24
CA SER A 70 34.03 47.01 20.36
C SER A 70 34.23 46.11 19.10
N ILE A 71 35.44 45.97 18.57
CA ILE A 71 35.74 45.01 17.49
C ILE A 71 35.46 43.57 17.94
N ILE A 72 35.95 43.20 19.13
CA ILE A 72 35.77 41.87 19.68
C ILE A 72 34.26 41.56 19.86
N VAL A 73 33.52 42.50 20.41
CA VAL A 73 32.06 42.36 20.66
C VAL A 73 31.29 42.29 19.33
N SER A 74 31.63 43.11 18.34
CA SER A 74 31.02 43.10 17.01
C SER A 74 31.29 41.79 16.28
N SER A 75 32.54 41.30 16.32
CA SER A 75 32.92 40.03 15.71
C SER A 75 32.18 38.85 16.36
N ALA A 76 32.06 38.84 17.67
CA ALA A 76 31.26 37.81 18.37
C ALA A 76 29.77 37.86 18.02
N LEU A 77 29.21 39.06 17.89
CA LEU A 77 27.81 39.23 17.47
C LEU A 77 27.56 38.80 16.01
N VAL A 78 28.51 39.10 15.12
CA VAL A 78 28.47 38.63 13.71
C VAL A 78 28.55 37.12 13.68
N ALA A 79 29.46 36.50 14.42
CA ALA A 79 29.57 35.04 14.50
C ALA A 79 28.30 34.39 15.05
N LEU A 80 27.65 34.97 16.06
CA LEU A 80 26.38 34.53 16.60
C LEU A 80 25.25 34.67 15.59
N PHE A 81 25.23 35.75 14.83
CA PHE A 81 24.21 35.98 13.79
C PHE A 81 24.36 35.00 12.64
N ILE A 82 25.59 34.79 12.12
CA ILE A 82 25.89 33.79 11.08
C ILE A 82 25.56 32.38 11.59
N GLY A 83 25.97 32.05 12.83
CA GLY A 83 25.67 30.77 13.44
C GLY A 83 24.15 30.54 13.56
N HIS A 84 23.40 31.57 13.92
CA HIS A 84 21.94 31.47 14.00
C HIS A 84 21.30 31.26 12.61
N ILE A 85 21.77 31.97 11.57
CA ILE A 85 21.30 31.77 10.19
C ILE A 85 21.71 30.37 9.70
N GLY A 86 22.96 29.96 9.94
CA GLY A 86 23.44 28.63 9.56
C GLY A 86 22.61 27.51 10.22
N MET A 87 22.34 27.65 11.52
CA MET A 87 21.44 26.71 12.22
C MET A 87 20.02 26.72 11.65
N ARG A 88 19.49 27.89 11.28
CA ARG A 88 18.17 27.97 10.67
C ARG A 88 18.11 27.29 9.31
N LEU A 89 19.16 27.42 8.49
CA LEU A 89 19.29 26.74 7.20
C LEU A 89 19.40 25.23 7.39
N LEU A 90 20.18 24.76 8.38
CA LEU A 90 20.31 23.35 8.70
C LEU A 90 18.99 22.70 9.16
N PHE A 91 18.14 23.45 9.84
CA PHE A 91 16.82 22.99 10.31
C PHE A 91 15.67 23.35 9.35
N SER A 92 15.97 23.89 8.17
CA SER A 92 14.95 24.22 7.17
C SER A 92 14.50 22.98 6.39
N VAL A 93 13.39 23.11 5.68
CA VAL A 93 12.87 22.08 4.77
C VAL A 93 13.89 21.69 3.69
N TYR A 94 14.82 22.60 3.34
CA TYR A 94 15.86 22.37 2.34
C TYR A 94 17.18 21.83 2.91
N SER A 95 17.21 21.47 4.20
CA SER A 95 18.42 20.91 4.83
C SER A 95 18.79 19.55 4.25
N PRO A 96 20.09 19.28 4.03
CA PRO A 96 20.56 17.93 3.69
C PRO A 96 20.37 16.91 4.82
N ILE A 97 20.17 17.38 6.04
CA ILE A 97 19.95 16.53 7.21
C ILE A 97 18.45 16.16 7.27
N TRP A 98 18.10 15.04 6.68
CA TRP A 98 16.72 14.58 6.48
C TRP A 98 15.87 14.56 7.77
N LYS A 99 16.45 14.23 8.93
CA LYS A 99 15.75 14.20 10.22
C LYS A 99 15.15 15.55 10.59
N TYR A 100 15.91 16.62 10.35
CA TYR A 100 15.45 17.98 10.61
C TYR A 100 14.46 18.48 9.56
N ARG A 101 14.63 18.04 8.31
CA ARG A 101 13.67 18.30 7.24
C ARG A 101 12.31 17.73 7.60
N PHE A 102 12.30 16.50 8.11
CA PHE A 102 11.07 15.82 8.52
C PHE A 102 10.30 16.58 9.59
N VAL A 103 10.98 17.04 10.62
CA VAL A 103 10.38 17.86 11.69
C VAL A 103 9.80 19.15 11.13
N SER A 104 10.54 19.83 10.25
CA SER A 104 10.06 21.05 9.61
C SER A 104 8.82 20.81 8.74
N ILE A 105 8.76 19.67 8.06
CA ILE A 105 7.61 19.27 7.25
C ILE A 105 6.39 19.01 8.14
N LEU A 106 6.56 18.27 9.24
CA LEU A 106 5.47 18.02 10.18
C LEU A 106 4.95 19.31 10.84
N GLU A 107 5.85 20.24 11.15
CA GLU A 107 5.47 21.56 11.66
C GLU A 107 4.65 22.34 10.62
N LEU A 108 5.10 22.36 9.35
CA LEU A 108 4.36 22.97 8.24
C LEU A 108 3.02 22.29 7.96
N ALA A 109 3.00 20.96 7.97
CA ALA A 109 1.78 20.18 7.78
C ALA A 109 0.78 20.49 8.89
N THR A 110 1.21 20.53 10.14
CA THR A 110 0.36 20.87 11.28
C THR A 110 -0.27 22.27 11.15
N GLU A 111 0.52 23.24 10.64
CA GLU A 111 0.03 24.61 10.42
C GLU A 111 -1.01 24.70 9.28
N ARG A 112 -0.76 24.00 8.17
CA ARG A 112 -1.60 24.11 6.97
C ARG A 112 -2.81 23.19 6.95
N LEU A 113 -2.82 22.16 7.78
CA LEU A 113 -3.92 21.19 7.83
C LEU A 113 -4.96 21.56 8.90
N ASP A 114 -4.86 22.74 9.53
CA ASP A 114 -5.74 23.17 10.63
C ASP A 114 -5.91 22.09 11.72
N LEU A 115 -4.86 21.29 11.94
CA LEU A 115 -4.84 20.27 12.99
C LEU A 115 -4.75 20.88 14.39
N ILE A 116 -4.59 22.20 14.45
CA ILE A 116 -4.55 22.99 15.68
C ILE A 116 -5.89 23.69 15.83
N HIS A 117 -6.72 23.21 16.75
CA HIS A 117 -7.88 23.99 17.19
C HIS A 117 -7.40 25.17 18.02
N LEU A 118 -7.49 26.38 17.44
CA LEU A 118 -7.33 27.64 18.15
C LEU A 118 -8.66 27.92 18.91
N PRO A 119 -8.72 27.77 20.22
CA PRO A 119 -9.89 28.27 20.96
C PRO A 119 -9.92 29.78 20.82
N SER A 120 -11.12 30.35 20.76
CA SER A 120 -11.39 31.78 20.66
C SER A 120 -10.74 32.61 21.76
N ASN A 121 -10.32 31.99 22.85
CA ASN A 121 -9.51 32.59 23.93
C ASN A 121 -8.09 32.07 23.89
N LYS A 122 -7.13 32.90 23.57
CA LYS A 122 -5.70 32.67 23.30
C LYS A 122 -4.89 31.93 24.39
N THR A 123 -5.49 31.32 25.40
CA THR A 123 -4.77 30.83 26.61
C THR A 123 -4.54 29.32 26.69
N GLN A 124 -5.22 28.50 25.91
CA GLN A 124 -4.96 27.06 25.89
C GLN A 124 -5.10 26.51 24.49
N ILE A 125 -3.98 26.21 23.86
CA ILE A 125 -3.92 25.59 22.56
C ILE A 125 -3.76 24.07 22.75
N LYS A 126 -4.76 23.31 22.37
CA LYS A 126 -4.64 21.87 22.30
C LYS A 126 -3.88 21.53 21.01
N THR A 127 -2.71 20.97 21.18
CA THR A 127 -1.80 20.64 20.09
C THR A 127 -1.94 19.19 19.71
N VAL A 128 -1.74 18.91 18.44
CA VAL A 128 -1.63 17.54 17.94
C VAL A 128 -0.30 16.97 18.38
N GLU A 129 -0.33 15.80 18.99
CA GLU A 129 0.88 15.09 19.38
C GLU A 129 1.34 14.20 18.23
N TRP A 130 2.50 14.52 17.67
CA TRP A 130 3.15 13.70 16.66
C TRP A 130 4.20 12.81 17.29
N LYS A 131 4.18 11.52 16.92
CA LYS A 131 5.25 10.60 17.18
C LYS A 131 5.74 10.09 15.84
N PHE A 132 7.02 10.15 15.57
CA PHE A 132 7.53 9.52 14.38
C PHE A 132 8.80 8.74 14.68
N TYR A 133 9.00 7.64 13.99
CA TYR A 133 10.18 6.81 14.08
C TYR A 133 10.44 6.16 12.72
N LYS A 134 11.68 5.80 12.52
CA LYS A 134 12.10 5.12 11.30
C LYS A 134 12.14 3.62 11.58
N GLU A 135 11.43 2.84 10.76
CA GLU A 135 11.52 1.39 10.70
C GLU A 135 12.21 1.01 9.39
N ALA A 136 13.49 0.64 9.44
CA ALA A 136 14.31 0.35 8.26
C ALA A 136 14.26 1.49 7.23
N ASP A 137 13.59 1.27 6.10
CA ASP A 137 13.37 2.21 5.00
C ASP A 137 12.02 2.96 5.10
N ARG A 138 11.25 2.73 6.17
CA ARG A 138 9.92 3.29 6.36
C ARG A 138 9.91 4.37 7.43
N ILE A 139 8.99 5.30 7.30
CA ILE A 139 8.73 6.34 8.30
C ILE A 139 7.32 6.14 8.83
N VAL A 140 7.24 5.97 10.14
CA VAL A 140 5.97 5.79 10.83
C VAL A 140 5.63 7.08 11.56
N ILE A 141 4.48 7.65 11.23
CA ILE A 141 3.94 8.84 11.87
C ILE A 141 2.72 8.43 12.68
N LYS A 142 2.79 8.63 13.99
CA LYS A 142 1.62 8.49 14.87
C LYS A 142 1.09 9.87 15.20
N LEU A 143 -0.18 10.07 14.89
CA LEU A 143 -0.91 11.28 15.14
C LEU A 143 -1.91 11.02 16.27
N ASN A 144 -1.78 11.74 17.35
CA ASN A 144 -2.76 11.74 18.45
C ASN A 144 -3.53 13.06 18.43
N PRO A 145 -4.72 13.12 17.82
CA PRO A 145 -5.53 14.31 17.79
C PRO A 145 -6.07 14.59 19.20
N SER A 146 -5.84 15.79 19.70
CA SER A 146 -6.34 16.18 21.02
C SER A 146 -7.84 16.44 20.97
N GLY A 147 -8.65 15.44 21.26
CA GLY A 147 -10.04 15.64 21.65
C GLY A 147 -11.13 15.05 20.77
N THR A 148 -10.95 14.85 19.49
CA THR A 148 -11.93 14.19 18.60
C THR A 148 -11.24 13.14 17.74
N ILE A 149 -11.87 11.98 17.61
CA ILE A 149 -11.41 10.95 16.66
C ILE A 149 -11.64 11.54 15.26
N PRO A 150 -10.60 11.71 14.43
CA PRO A 150 -10.80 12.20 13.08
C PRO A 150 -11.62 11.19 12.29
N SER A 151 -12.53 11.67 11.44
CA SER A 151 -13.23 10.83 10.49
C SER A 151 -12.23 10.19 9.52
N ILE A 152 -12.61 9.08 8.91
CA ILE A 152 -11.78 8.41 7.87
C ILE A 152 -11.41 9.41 6.77
N GLN A 153 -12.36 10.25 6.33
CA GLN A 153 -12.14 11.29 5.32
C GLN A 153 -11.09 12.33 5.75
N GLN A 154 -11.11 12.74 7.02
CA GLN A 154 -10.09 13.66 7.55
C GLN A 154 -8.71 13.01 7.59
N VAL A 155 -8.62 11.73 7.95
CA VAL A 155 -7.35 10.99 7.93
C VAL A 155 -6.82 10.85 6.50
N GLU A 156 -7.70 10.59 5.54
CA GLU A 156 -7.38 10.53 4.13
C GLU A 156 -6.83 11.85 3.60
N GLU A 157 -7.47 12.97 3.92
CA GLU A 157 -7.02 14.31 3.53
C GLU A 157 -5.67 14.67 4.18
N ILE A 158 -5.50 14.39 5.47
CA ILE A 158 -4.23 14.59 6.18
C ILE A 158 -3.12 13.77 5.51
N SER A 159 -3.38 12.51 5.20
CA SER A 159 -2.41 11.60 4.60
C SER A 159 -2.00 12.08 3.20
N ARG A 160 -2.96 12.50 2.38
CA ARG A 160 -2.69 13.03 1.04
C ARG A 160 -1.80 14.26 1.10
N ARG A 161 -2.14 15.23 1.91
CA ARG A 161 -1.36 16.46 2.06
C ARG A 161 0.02 16.20 2.66
N LEU A 162 0.15 15.29 3.61
CA LEU A 162 1.46 14.88 4.14
C LEU A 162 2.34 14.24 3.05
N THR A 163 1.77 13.39 2.19
CA THR A 163 2.50 12.80 1.06
C THR A 163 3.03 13.88 0.13
N GLU A 164 2.18 14.84 -0.27
CA GLU A 164 2.58 15.97 -1.11
C GLU A 164 3.72 16.76 -0.47
N PHE A 165 3.63 17.05 0.83
CA PHE A 165 4.68 17.76 1.56
C PHE A 165 5.99 16.96 1.62
N LEU A 166 5.92 15.66 1.87
CA LEU A 166 7.09 14.80 1.92
C LEU A 166 7.82 14.77 0.58
N ILE A 167 7.08 14.60 -0.52
CA ILE A 167 7.64 14.61 -1.88
C ILE A 167 8.29 15.95 -2.20
N GLN A 168 7.59 17.07 -1.97
CA GLN A 168 8.10 18.41 -2.26
C GLN A 168 9.35 18.75 -1.44
N ALA A 169 9.40 18.34 -0.20
CA ALA A 169 10.47 18.73 0.71
C ALA A 169 11.71 17.81 0.62
N THR A 170 11.53 16.56 0.27
CA THR A 170 12.64 15.58 0.21
C THR A 170 13.12 15.33 -1.20
N HIS A 171 12.34 15.70 -2.23
CA HIS A 171 12.55 15.33 -3.62
C HIS A 171 12.66 13.81 -3.85
N GLN A 172 12.02 13.02 -2.97
CA GLN A 172 11.95 11.57 -3.05
C GLN A 172 10.48 11.15 -3.19
N GLU A 173 10.22 10.06 -3.85
CA GLU A 173 8.88 9.48 -3.92
C GLU A 173 8.55 8.81 -2.58
N TRP A 174 7.70 9.47 -1.81
CA TRP A 174 7.13 8.91 -0.60
C TRP A 174 5.71 8.45 -0.86
N ASN A 175 5.42 7.21 -0.52
CA ASN A 175 4.10 6.63 -0.66
C ASN A 175 3.54 6.25 0.70
N LEU A 176 2.26 6.51 0.91
CA LEU A 176 1.57 5.98 2.08
C LEU A 176 1.35 4.48 1.85
N LEU A 177 2.06 3.65 2.59
CA LEU A 177 1.97 2.19 2.51
C LEU A 177 0.82 1.64 3.35
N GLU A 178 0.58 2.27 4.53
CA GLU A 178 -0.42 1.81 5.48
C GLU A 178 -0.97 2.98 6.29
N SER A 179 -2.29 2.96 6.53
CA SER A 179 -2.95 3.85 7.47
C SER A 179 -3.84 3.04 8.41
N THR A 180 -3.71 3.26 9.71
CA THR A 180 -4.55 2.60 10.70
C THR A 180 -5.06 3.60 11.73
N ILE A 181 -6.30 3.40 12.18
CA ILE A 181 -6.87 4.16 13.29
C ILE A 181 -7.04 3.18 14.45
N ASN A 182 -6.24 3.33 15.48
CA ASN A 182 -6.28 2.50 16.68
C ASN A 182 -6.72 3.35 17.86
N LYS A 183 -7.94 3.15 18.34
CA LYS A 183 -8.57 4.03 19.35
C LYS A 183 -8.58 5.47 18.85
N ASN A 184 -7.79 6.36 19.47
CA ASN A 184 -7.67 7.78 19.08
C ASN A 184 -6.35 8.08 18.33
N ILE A 185 -5.55 7.07 18.02
CA ILE A 185 -4.26 7.26 17.39
C ILE A 185 -4.35 6.86 15.92
N VAL A 186 -4.01 7.80 15.04
CA VAL A 186 -3.82 7.55 13.61
C VAL A 186 -2.37 7.18 13.38
N VAL A 187 -2.13 6.06 12.74
CA VAL A 187 -0.79 5.61 12.37
C VAL A 187 -0.68 5.63 10.85
N LEU A 188 0.29 6.39 10.34
CA LEU A 188 0.59 6.52 8.93
C LEU A 188 2.00 5.97 8.68
N LYS A 189 2.14 5.00 7.79
CA LYS A 189 3.43 4.43 7.41
C LYS A 189 3.77 4.86 5.99
N TYR A 190 4.88 5.57 5.84
CA TYR A 190 5.41 6.04 4.57
C TYR A 190 6.67 5.28 4.21
N GLY A 191 6.89 5.05 2.92
CA GLY A 191 8.09 4.43 2.40
C GLY A 191 8.13 4.49 0.88
N GLU A 192 9.17 3.95 0.31
CA GLU A 192 9.22 3.69 -1.12
C GLU A 192 8.25 2.56 -1.48
N ASN A 193 7.74 2.57 -2.70
CA ASN A 193 6.94 1.44 -3.16
C ASN A 193 7.82 0.18 -3.16
N PRO A 194 7.26 -0.94 -2.71
CA PRO A 194 7.96 -2.21 -2.82
C PRO A 194 8.39 -2.47 -4.26
N ILE A 195 9.53 -3.12 -4.43
CA ILE A 195 10.00 -3.54 -5.74
C ILE A 195 9.04 -4.61 -6.27
N ARG A 196 8.70 -4.55 -7.55
CA ARG A 196 7.94 -5.60 -8.23
C ARG A 196 8.71 -6.91 -8.15
N TYR A 197 8.03 -7.98 -7.80
CA TYR A 197 8.64 -9.30 -7.89
C TYR A 197 8.95 -9.63 -9.35
N SER A 198 10.12 -10.18 -9.59
CA SER A 198 10.38 -10.87 -10.85
C SER A 198 9.79 -12.28 -10.78
N VAL A 199 9.29 -12.77 -11.90
CA VAL A 199 8.76 -14.15 -11.98
C VAL A 199 9.87 -15.16 -11.74
N SER A 200 11.11 -14.87 -12.12
CA SER A 200 12.25 -15.74 -11.83
C SER A 200 12.42 -16.01 -10.34
N GLU A 201 12.31 -14.96 -9.49
CA GLU A 201 12.36 -15.10 -8.02
C GLU A 201 11.16 -15.90 -7.48
N LEU A 202 9.95 -15.61 -7.97
CA LEU A 202 8.74 -16.29 -7.52
C LEU A 202 8.70 -17.77 -7.95
N PHE A 203 9.38 -18.11 -9.04
CA PHE A 203 9.39 -19.46 -9.64
C PHE A 203 10.63 -20.27 -9.27
N GLU A 204 11.44 -19.83 -8.32
CA GLU A 204 12.48 -20.67 -7.74
C GLU A 204 11.85 -21.86 -7.00
N ILE A 205 12.37 -23.07 -7.27
CA ILE A 205 11.91 -24.29 -6.61
C ILE A 205 12.58 -24.36 -5.23
N THR A 206 11.78 -24.61 -4.21
CA THR A 206 12.20 -24.75 -2.82
C THR A 206 11.80 -26.12 -2.28
N ASP A 207 12.32 -26.51 -1.13
CA ASP A 207 11.96 -27.79 -0.49
C ASP A 207 10.46 -27.89 -0.17
N ASP A 208 9.80 -26.78 0.07
CA ASP A 208 8.35 -26.73 0.32
C ASP A 208 7.52 -27.14 -0.89
N ASP A 209 8.07 -27.00 -2.11
CA ASP A 209 7.35 -27.31 -3.35
C ASP A 209 7.21 -28.83 -3.60
N TYR A 210 7.89 -29.68 -2.82
CA TYR A 210 7.70 -31.12 -2.86
C TYR A 210 6.49 -31.61 -2.07
N HIS A 211 5.76 -30.72 -1.44
CA HIS A 211 4.50 -30.97 -0.74
C HIS A 211 3.38 -30.09 -1.32
N ILE A 212 2.13 -30.44 -1.00
CA ILE A 212 1.02 -29.51 -1.28
C ILE A 212 1.14 -28.38 -0.28
N ASN A 213 1.40 -27.18 -0.79
CA ASN A 213 1.64 -26.00 0.04
C ASN A 213 0.41 -25.08 0.02
N HIS A 214 -0.18 -24.85 1.19
CA HIS A 214 -1.33 -23.95 1.35
C HIS A 214 -0.95 -22.58 1.91
N ALA A 215 0.32 -22.24 1.89
CA ALA A 215 0.77 -20.92 2.32
C ALA A 215 0.22 -19.80 1.41
N PRO A 216 -0.03 -18.62 1.96
CA PRO A 216 -0.45 -17.48 1.15
C PRO A 216 0.57 -17.15 0.05
N ILE A 217 0.07 -16.93 -1.16
CA ILE A 217 0.89 -16.56 -2.32
C ILE A 217 1.26 -15.08 -2.22
N SER A 218 2.55 -14.77 -2.16
CA SER A 218 3.05 -13.41 -2.20
C SER A 218 2.80 -12.77 -3.55
N LEU A 219 2.11 -11.62 -3.57
CA LEU A 219 1.77 -10.89 -4.78
C LEU A 219 2.61 -9.62 -4.95
N TYR A 220 2.71 -8.81 -3.89
CA TYR A 220 3.42 -7.53 -3.94
C TYR A 220 3.65 -6.98 -2.52
N GLY A 221 4.90 -6.64 -2.18
CA GLY A 221 5.21 -5.87 -0.98
C GLY A 221 4.59 -6.36 0.33
N GLY A 222 4.56 -7.65 0.56
CA GLY A 222 3.91 -8.26 1.73
C GLY A 222 2.39 -8.43 1.60
N ILE A 223 1.79 -8.04 0.47
CA ILE A 223 0.42 -8.37 0.13
C ILE A 223 0.38 -9.79 -0.42
N CYS A 224 -0.42 -10.64 0.19
CA CYS A 224 -0.55 -12.04 -0.19
C CYS A 224 -1.99 -12.38 -0.61
N PHE A 225 -2.11 -13.31 -1.53
CA PHE A 225 -3.36 -13.99 -1.83
C PHE A 225 -3.45 -15.24 -0.97
N ASP A 226 -4.40 -15.26 -0.06
CA ASP A 226 -4.59 -16.38 0.87
C ASP A 226 -5.58 -17.37 0.28
N ILE A 227 -5.02 -18.46 -0.26
CA ILE A 227 -5.77 -19.49 -0.99
C ILE A 227 -6.68 -20.35 -0.10
N ALA A 228 -6.45 -20.35 1.20
CA ALA A 228 -7.16 -21.20 2.14
C ALA A 228 -8.03 -20.41 3.13
N SER A 229 -8.19 -19.13 2.94
CA SER A 229 -8.99 -18.24 3.78
C SER A 229 -10.33 -17.86 3.16
N GLU A 230 -11.01 -16.93 3.80
CA GLU A 230 -12.25 -16.33 3.31
C GLU A 230 -12.08 -15.58 1.98
N SER A 231 -10.85 -15.20 1.63
CA SER A 231 -10.53 -14.49 0.40
C SER A 231 -10.09 -15.38 -0.76
N CYS A 232 -10.46 -16.66 -0.74
CA CYS A 232 -10.07 -17.64 -1.75
C CYS A 232 -10.61 -17.37 -3.18
N HIS A 233 -11.65 -16.55 -3.33
CA HIS A 233 -12.13 -16.08 -4.62
C HIS A 233 -11.59 -14.70 -4.95
N GLN A 234 -11.30 -14.48 -6.24
CA GLN A 234 -10.68 -13.25 -6.71
C GLN A 234 -11.47 -12.61 -7.86
N LEU A 235 -11.56 -11.27 -7.83
CA LEU A 235 -12.09 -10.46 -8.91
C LEU A 235 -10.98 -9.53 -9.42
N LEU A 236 -10.69 -9.61 -10.72
CA LEU A 236 -9.66 -8.81 -11.38
C LEU A 236 -10.27 -8.01 -12.52
N ILE A 237 -10.12 -6.70 -12.47
CA ILE A 237 -10.46 -5.81 -13.58
C ILE A 237 -9.19 -5.21 -14.17
N ALA A 238 -9.02 -5.41 -15.46
CA ALA A 238 -7.86 -4.90 -16.19
C ALA A 238 -8.21 -4.67 -17.66
N PRO A 239 -8.28 -3.42 -18.12
CA PRO A 239 -8.48 -3.10 -19.53
C PRO A 239 -7.43 -3.76 -20.44
N SER A 240 -7.70 -3.79 -21.73
CA SER A 240 -6.78 -4.36 -22.72
C SER A 240 -5.40 -3.70 -22.61
N GLY A 241 -4.34 -4.51 -22.61
CA GLY A 241 -2.96 -4.03 -22.50
C GLY A 241 -2.52 -3.62 -21.07
N ALA A 242 -3.40 -3.67 -20.07
CA ALA A 242 -3.06 -3.30 -18.70
C ALA A 242 -2.21 -4.34 -17.95
N GLY A 243 -2.02 -5.56 -18.47
CA GLY A 243 -1.21 -6.61 -17.83
C GLY A 243 -2.00 -7.77 -17.23
N LYS A 244 -3.31 -7.88 -17.55
CA LYS A 244 -4.21 -8.94 -17.07
C LYS A 244 -3.65 -10.35 -17.27
N SER A 245 -3.26 -10.70 -18.51
CA SER A 245 -2.77 -12.04 -18.85
C SER A 245 -1.46 -12.38 -18.12
N ILE A 246 -0.59 -11.39 -17.90
CA ILE A 246 0.64 -11.57 -17.11
C ILE A 246 0.29 -11.95 -15.67
N TYR A 247 -0.64 -11.21 -15.05
CA TYR A 247 -1.08 -11.51 -13.69
C TYR A 247 -1.70 -12.91 -13.59
N LEU A 248 -2.63 -13.25 -14.49
CA LEU A 248 -3.32 -14.56 -14.48
C LEU A 248 -2.34 -15.72 -14.70
N ALA A 249 -1.41 -15.57 -15.64
CA ALA A 249 -0.40 -16.58 -15.90
C ALA A 249 0.56 -16.79 -14.71
N THR A 250 1.00 -15.69 -14.08
CA THR A 250 1.86 -15.77 -12.89
C THR A 250 1.12 -16.46 -11.74
N LEU A 251 -0.12 -16.06 -11.48
CA LEU A 251 -0.92 -16.66 -10.39
C LEU A 251 -1.17 -18.16 -10.65
N ALA A 252 -1.52 -18.54 -11.89
CA ALA A 252 -1.67 -19.94 -12.26
C ALA A 252 -0.37 -20.74 -12.04
N GLY A 253 0.76 -20.17 -12.45
CA GLY A 253 2.08 -20.80 -12.24
C GLY A 253 2.40 -21.00 -10.75
N LEU A 254 2.10 -20.02 -9.90
CA LEU A 254 2.31 -20.12 -8.45
C LEU A 254 1.38 -21.15 -7.80
N LEU A 255 0.13 -21.23 -8.25
CA LEU A 255 -0.80 -22.26 -7.79
C LEU A 255 -0.31 -23.66 -8.16
N ILE A 256 0.15 -23.86 -9.40
CA ILE A 256 0.71 -25.13 -9.86
C ILE A 256 2.00 -25.46 -9.11
N LYS A 257 2.87 -24.47 -8.88
CA LYS A 257 4.08 -24.62 -8.07
C LYS A 257 3.75 -25.16 -6.67
N GLN A 258 2.71 -24.64 -6.03
CA GLN A 258 2.24 -25.10 -4.72
C GLN A 258 1.49 -26.45 -4.75
N GLY A 259 1.35 -27.09 -5.91
CA GLY A 259 0.67 -28.39 -6.04
C GLY A 259 -0.83 -28.32 -6.22
N HIS A 260 -1.37 -27.16 -6.55
CA HIS A 260 -2.79 -26.96 -6.85
C HIS A 260 -3.08 -27.16 -8.34
N SER A 261 -4.34 -27.47 -8.65
CA SER A 261 -4.82 -27.61 -10.03
C SER A 261 -5.43 -26.29 -10.51
N VAL A 262 -5.30 -26.06 -11.82
CA VAL A 262 -5.83 -24.88 -12.49
C VAL A 262 -6.52 -25.30 -13.76
N SER A 263 -7.68 -24.73 -14.07
CA SER A 263 -8.34 -24.78 -15.38
C SER A 263 -8.66 -23.36 -15.84
N LEU A 264 -8.56 -23.13 -17.16
CA LEU A 264 -8.80 -21.82 -17.76
C LEU A 264 -10.12 -21.81 -18.55
N ILE A 265 -10.86 -20.73 -18.45
CA ILE A 265 -12.00 -20.43 -19.29
C ILE A 265 -11.64 -19.23 -20.16
N ASP A 266 -11.45 -19.49 -21.47
CA ASP A 266 -11.01 -18.51 -22.48
C ASP A 266 -11.99 -18.44 -23.65
N ALA A 267 -13.14 -17.83 -23.43
CA ALA A 267 -14.17 -17.65 -24.46
C ALA A 267 -13.73 -16.71 -25.61
N LYS A 268 -12.69 -15.89 -25.39
CA LYS A 268 -12.13 -15.00 -26.42
C LYS A 268 -11.07 -15.66 -27.29
N GLN A 269 -10.67 -16.89 -26.99
CA GLN A 269 -9.64 -17.65 -27.69
C GLN A 269 -8.31 -16.86 -27.80
N THR A 270 -7.79 -16.44 -26.66
CA THR A 270 -6.60 -15.61 -26.55
C THR A 270 -5.31 -16.43 -26.61
N SER A 271 -4.16 -15.75 -26.71
CA SER A 271 -2.85 -16.39 -26.62
C SER A 271 -2.59 -17.04 -25.24
N LEU A 272 -3.26 -16.58 -24.19
CA LEU A 272 -3.19 -17.19 -22.87
C LEU A 272 -3.77 -18.61 -22.88
N GLY A 273 -4.98 -18.78 -23.46
CA GLY A 273 -5.60 -20.08 -23.61
C GLY A 273 -4.75 -21.05 -24.42
N ALA A 274 -4.23 -20.61 -25.57
CA ALA A 274 -3.33 -21.42 -26.37
C ALA A 274 -2.04 -21.81 -25.64
N THR A 275 -1.50 -20.90 -24.81
CA THR A 275 -0.32 -21.19 -23.99
C THR A 275 -0.60 -22.25 -22.94
N PHE A 276 -1.74 -22.14 -22.25
CA PHE A 276 -2.14 -23.06 -21.18
C PHE A 276 -2.43 -24.46 -21.73
N GLU A 277 -3.11 -24.54 -22.87
CA GLU A 277 -3.37 -25.80 -23.55
C GLU A 277 -2.06 -26.51 -23.94
N ASN A 278 -1.08 -25.78 -24.47
CA ASN A 278 0.26 -26.33 -24.79
C ASN A 278 1.05 -26.78 -23.53
N LEU A 279 0.64 -26.34 -22.37
CA LEU A 279 1.17 -26.77 -21.06
C LEU A 279 0.34 -27.92 -20.44
N GLY A 280 -0.67 -28.43 -21.14
CA GLY A 280 -1.54 -29.49 -20.64
C GLY A 280 -2.54 -29.02 -19.56
N ILE A 281 -2.75 -27.72 -19.41
CA ILE A 281 -3.75 -27.14 -18.51
C ILE A 281 -5.10 -27.18 -19.24
N PRO A 282 -6.20 -27.69 -18.61
CA PRO A 282 -7.51 -27.70 -19.23
C PRO A 282 -8.01 -26.31 -19.59
N VAL A 283 -8.51 -26.14 -20.83
CA VAL A 283 -9.06 -24.86 -21.33
C VAL A 283 -10.44 -25.09 -21.92
N ALA A 284 -11.46 -24.39 -21.40
CA ALA A 284 -12.81 -24.37 -21.95
C ALA A 284 -13.03 -23.08 -22.75
N ARG A 285 -13.56 -23.18 -23.97
CA ARG A 285 -13.65 -22.06 -24.93
C ARG A 285 -15.05 -21.66 -25.36
N ASN A 286 -15.98 -22.60 -25.34
CA ASN A 286 -17.36 -22.36 -25.73
C ASN A 286 -18.32 -22.67 -24.58
N ALA A 287 -19.58 -22.26 -24.72
CA ALA A 287 -20.57 -22.39 -23.66
C ALA A 287 -20.78 -23.83 -23.17
N GLU A 288 -20.69 -24.82 -24.08
CA GLU A 288 -20.87 -26.24 -23.72
C GLU A 288 -19.70 -26.74 -22.88
N GLU A 289 -18.47 -26.46 -23.31
CA GLU A 289 -17.24 -26.81 -22.57
C GLU A 289 -17.20 -26.11 -21.20
N ILE A 290 -17.63 -24.84 -21.13
CA ILE A 290 -17.66 -24.06 -19.90
C ILE A 290 -18.66 -24.68 -18.92
N ILE A 291 -19.88 -24.98 -19.36
CA ILE A 291 -20.90 -25.63 -18.53
C ILE A 291 -20.40 -26.97 -18.02
N LEU A 292 -19.86 -27.80 -18.90
CA LEU A 292 -19.32 -29.12 -18.54
C LEU A 292 -18.21 -29.00 -17.47
N LEU A 293 -17.31 -28.04 -17.62
CA LEU A 293 -16.23 -27.81 -16.64
C LEU A 293 -16.79 -27.32 -15.29
N LEU A 294 -17.77 -26.42 -15.32
CA LEU A 294 -18.44 -25.94 -14.09
C LEU A 294 -19.21 -27.06 -13.38
N GLU A 295 -19.93 -27.91 -14.12
CA GLU A 295 -20.62 -29.09 -13.58
C GLU A 295 -19.65 -30.07 -12.95
N GLN A 296 -18.51 -30.33 -13.62
CA GLN A 296 -17.45 -31.16 -13.07
C GLN A 296 -16.95 -30.60 -11.74
N MET A 297 -16.72 -29.29 -11.62
CA MET A 297 -16.26 -28.68 -10.39
C MET A 297 -17.30 -28.78 -9.27
N VAL A 298 -18.57 -28.62 -9.58
CA VAL A 298 -19.67 -28.82 -8.61
C VAL A 298 -19.68 -30.28 -8.14
N PHE A 299 -19.55 -31.23 -9.07
CA PHE A 299 -19.51 -32.66 -8.73
C PHE A 299 -18.30 -32.99 -7.82
N GLU A 300 -17.10 -32.53 -8.17
CA GLU A 300 -15.89 -32.72 -7.35
C GLU A 300 -16.04 -32.07 -5.96
N MET A 301 -16.63 -30.89 -5.88
CA MET A 301 -16.93 -30.21 -4.62
C MET A 301 -17.86 -31.04 -3.72
N GLU A 302 -18.95 -31.56 -4.27
CA GLU A 302 -19.91 -32.39 -3.53
C GLU A 302 -19.30 -33.72 -3.10
N ASP A 303 -18.45 -34.32 -3.93
CA ASP A 303 -17.71 -35.56 -3.61
C ASP A 303 -16.75 -35.33 -2.43
N ILE A 304 -16.01 -34.20 -2.41
CA ILE A 304 -15.15 -33.83 -1.26
C ILE A 304 -15.98 -33.66 0.00
N TYR A 305 -17.12 -32.96 -0.06
CA TYR A 305 -18.00 -32.82 1.11
C TYR A 305 -18.50 -34.18 1.62
N LYS A 306 -18.89 -35.06 0.72
CA LYS A 306 -19.36 -36.40 1.08
C LYS A 306 -18.27 -37.24 1.71
N ARG A 307 -17.01 -37.17 1.19
CA ARG A 307 -15.92 -38.04 1.67
C ARG A 307 -15.28 -37.51 2.95
N TYR A 308 -15.11 -36.21 3.10
CA TYR A 308 -14.29 -35.65 4.18
C TYR A 308 -15.08 -34.86 5.22
N PHE A 309 -16.23 -34.32 4.90
CA PHE A 309 -17.01 -33.48 5.81
C PHE A 309 -18.21 -34.17 6.45
N SER A 310 -18.45 -35.43 6.14
CA SER A 310 -19.55 -36.22 6.70
C SER A 310 -19.23 -36.84 8.07
N PHE A 311 -18.05 -36.63 8.62
CA PHE A 311 -17.58 -37.23 9.86
C PHE A 311 -17.74 -36.29 11.06
N SER A 312 -17.94 -36.86 12.23
CA SER A 312 -18.16 -36.15 13.51
C SER A 312 -16.91 -35.41 14.03
N SER A 313 -15.76 -35.53 13.38
CA SER A 313 -14.48 -34.89 13.74
C SER A 313 -14.23 -33.57 13.02
N VAL A 314 -15.20 -33.02 12.30
CA VAL A 314 -15.05 -31.78 11.51
C VAL A 314 -15.45 -30.59 12.38
N ASP A 315 -14.55 -29.63 12.53
CA ASP A 315 -14.79 -28.36 13.21
C ASP A 315 -15.35 -27.28 12.26
N PHE A 316 -15.88 -26.18 12.81
CA PHE A 316 -16.43 -25.07 12.03
C PHE A 316 -15.44 -24.39 11.08
N SER A 317 -14.14 -24.49 11.37
CA SER A 317 -13.06 -23.88 10.56
C SER A 317 -12.39 -24.86 9.60
N THR A 318 -12.82 -26.14 9.60
CA THR A 318 -12.20 -27.17 8.77
C THR A 318 -12.36 -26.86 7.28
N THR A 319 -11.28 -26.99 6.53
CA THR A 319 -11.21 -26.80 5.08
C THR A 319 -10.38 -27.91 4.43
N TYR A 320 -10.33 -27.95 3.12
CA TYR A 320 -9.57 -28.92 2.34
C TYR A 320 -8.07 -29.00 2.73
N LYS A 321 -7.50 -27.91 3.24
CA LYS A 321 -6.10 -27.88 3.68
C LYS A 321 -5.84 -28.76 4.89
N ASP A 322 -6.83 -28.89 5.78
CA ASP A 322 -6.72 -29.70 6.99
C ASP A 322 -6.70 -31.21 6.66
N PHE A 323 -7.10 -31.54 5.43
CA PHE A 323 -7.00 -32.89 4.84
C PHE A 323 -5.84 -33.01 3.84
N PHE A 324 -4.97 -32.02 3.76
CA PHE A 324 -3.86 -31.98 2.79
C PHE A 324 -4.29 -32.14 1.33
N LEU A 325 -5.51 -31.72 0.99
CA LEU A 325 -6.03 -31.82 -0.37
C LEU A 325 -5.59 -30.63 -1.20
N PRO A 326 -5.25 -30.83 -2.50
CA PRO A 326 -4.98 -29.74 -3.41
C PRO A 326 -6.26 -28.94 -3.69
N ALA A 327 -6.12 -27.64 -3.87
CA ALA A 327 -7.19 -26.83 -4.43
C ALA A 327 -7.30 -26.99 -5.96
N HIS A 328 -8.48 -26.69 -6.52
CA HIS A 328 -8.67 -26.56 -7.97
C HIS A 328 -9.29 -25.19 -8.27
N TYR A 329 -8.54 -24.36 -8.99
CA TYR A 329 -8.90 -23.01 -9.37
C TYR A 329 -9.45 -22.96 -10.80
N LEU A 330 -10.55 -22.25 -10.97
CA LEU A 330 -11.11 -21.86 -12.28
C LEU A 330 -10.73 -20.40 -12.56
N ILE A 331 -9.95 -20.17 -13.59
CA ILE A 331 -9.54 -18.84 -14.05
C ILE A 331 -10.38 -18.46 -15.26
N PHE A 332 -11.14 -17.36 -15.13
CA PHE A 332 -11.85 -16.75 -16.27
C PHE A 332 -10.99 -15.60 -16.81
N ASP A 333 -10.48 -15.71 -18.04
CA ASP A 333 -9.76 -14.60 -18.68
C ASP A 333 -10.70 -13.42 -18.98
N GLU A 334 -11.94 -13.72 -19.37
CA GLU A 334 -12.98 -12.70 -19.55
C GLU A 334 -14.36 -13.28 -19.18
N VAL A 335 -14.80 -13.03 -17.95
CA VAL A 335 -16.02 -13.63 -17.42
C VAL A 335 -17.27 -13.20 -18.18
N LEU A 336 -17.34 -11.96 -18.64
CA LEU A 336 -18.50 -11.47 -19.39
C LEU A 336 -18.59 -12.15 -20.76
N ALA A 337 -17.47 -12.27 -21.48
CA ALA A 337 -17.45 -12.97 -22.75
C ALA A 337 -17.83 -14.46 -22.60
N ALA A 338 -17.41 -15.09 -21.50
CA ALA A 338 -17.80 -16.47 -21.20
C ALA A 338 -19.31 -16.60 -20.99
N LEU A 339 -19.90 -15.70 -20.21
CA LEU A 339 -21.36 -15.70 -19.97
C LEU A 339 -22.15 -15.41 -21.25
N GLU A 340 -21.64 -14.55 -22.14
CA GLU A 340 -22.29 -14.18 -23.40
C GLU A 340 -22.06 -15.18 -24.55
N SER A 341 -21.19 -16.17 -24.38
CA SER A 341 -20.82 -17.11 -25.43
C SER A 341 -21.92 -18.11 -25.82
N GLY A 342 -22.96 -18.23 -25.01
CA GLY A 342 -24.03 -19.22 -25.19
C GLY A 342 -25.43 -18.62 -25.37
N THR A 343 -26.40 -19.51 -25.58
CA THR A 343 -27.82 -19.17 -25.57
C THR A 343 -28.24 -18.65 -24.19
N THR A 344 -29.40 -17.98 -24.13
CA THR A 344 -29.96 -17.49 -22.85
C THR A 344 -30.12 -18.60 -21.81
N ALA A 345 -30.44 -19.84 -22.23
CA ALA A 345 -30.53 -20.99 -21.33
C ALA A 345 -29.16 -21.37 -20.76
N GLN A 346 -28.16 -21.45 -21.60
CA GLN A 346 -26.77 -21.74 -21.21
C GLN A 346 -26.21 -20.65 -20.30
N GLN A 347 -26.50 -19.39 -20.59
CA GLN A 347 -26.13 -18.25 -19.75
C GLN A 347 -26.68 -18.38 -18.31
N LYS A 348 -28.01 -18.68 -18.21
CA LYS A 348 -28.65 -18.90 -16.91
C LYS A 348 -28.02 -20.08 -16.16
N GLU A 349 -27.65 -21.13 -16.86
CA GLU A 349 -27.04 -22.30 -16.25
C GLU A 349 -25.60 -21.99 -15.78
N MET A 350 -24.79 -21.33 -16.58
CA MET A 350 -23.45 -20.85 -16.15
C MET A 350 -23.55 -19.98 -14.89
N VAL A 351 -24.48 -19.03 -14.86
CA VAL A 351 -24.70 -18.16 -13.70
C VAL A 351 -25.14 -18.97 -12.47
N ARG A 352 -26.00 -20.00 -12.64
CA ARG A 352 -26.43 -20.89 -11.57
C ARG A 352 -25.25 -21.64 -10.97
N LEU A 353 -24.41 -22.25 -11.82
CA LEU A 353 -23.24 -23.02 -11.41
C LEU A 353 -22.19 -22.13 -10.73
N LEU A 354 -21.92 -20.94 -11.28
CA LEU A 354 -21.04 -19.94 -10.65
C LEU A 354 -21.50 -19.54 -9.24
N LYS A 355 -22.81 -19.34 -9.03
CA LYS A 355 -23.36 -19.06 -7.70
C LYS A 355 -23.11 -20.21 -6.73
N ILE A 356 -23.32 -21.46 -7.18
CA ILE A 356 -23.08 -22.64 -6.34
C ILE A 356 -21.60 -22.69 -5.92
N LEU A 357 -20.67 -22.54 -6.87
CA LEU A 357 -19.24 -22.56 -6.59
C LEU A 357 -18.84 -21.40 -5.69
N ALA A 358 -19.24 -20.18 -6.00
CA ALA A 358 -18.90 -19.01 -5.18
C ALA A 358 -19.32 -19.16 -3.71
N LEU A 359 -20.51 -19.76 -3.47
CA LEU A 359 -21.07 -19.88 -2.13
C LEU A 359 -20.56 -21.10 -1.35
N LYS A 360 -20.14 -22.17 -2.05
CA LYS A 360 -19.90 -23.46 -1.39
C LYS A 360 -18.47 -23.98 -1.54
N SER A 361 -17.69 -23.56 -2.54
CA SER A 361 -16.42 -24.23 -2.88
C SER A 361 -15.26 -23.99 -1.87
N ARG A 362 -15.35 -22.97 -1.03
CA ARG A 362 -14.29 -22.58 -0.10
C ARG A 362 -13.77 -23.73 0.77
N ALA A 363 -14.64 -24.45 1.44
CA ALA A 363 -14.22 -25.50 2.37
C ALA A 363 -13.73 -26.74 1.62
N SER A 364 -14.25 -27.05 0.43
CA SER A 364 -13.83 -28.20 -0.38
C SER A 364 -12.56 -27.96 -1.19
N GLY A 365 -12.22 -26.68 -1.46
CA GLY A 365 -11.12 -26.31 -2.34
C GLY A 365 -11.36 -26.64 -3.83
N ARG A 366 -12.58 -27.00 -4.26
CA ARG A 366 -12.91 -27.37 -5.64
C ARG A 366 -13.75 -26.29 -6.32
N GLY A 367 -13.27 -25.79 -7.47
CA GLY A 367 -13.95 -24.73 -8.21
C GLY A 367 -13.80 -23.36 -7.57
N LEU A 368 -12.64 -23.06 -6.98
CA LEU A 368 -12.31 -21.74 -6.49
C LEU A 368 -12.18 -20.77 -7.67
N LEU A 369 -12.74 -19.57 -7.57
CA LEU A 369 -12.94 -18.68 -8.71
C LEU A 369 -11.90 -17.55 -8.76
N ILE A 370 -11.28 -17.36 -9.92
CA ILE A 370 -10.52 -16.17 -10.30
C ILE A 370 -11.24 -15.58 -11.51
N LEU A 371 -12.05 -14.56 -11.28
CA LEU A 371 -12.88 -13.92 -12.29
C LEU A 371 -12.19 -12.67 -12.81
N ALA A 372 -11.77 -12.68 -14.07
CA ALA A 372 -11.18 -11.50 -14.69
C ALA A 372 -12.11 -10.92 -15.76
N SER A 373 -12.05 -9.59 -15.92
CA SER A 373 -12.76 -8.87 -16.97
C SER A 373 -12.00 -7.59 -17.35
N GLN A 374 -12.29 -7.05 -18.53
CA GLN A 374 -11.76 -5.76 -18.95
C GLN A 374 -12.55 -4.60 -18.35
N LYS A 375 -13.85 -4.79 -18.14
CA LYS A 375 -14.78 -3.85 -17.54
C LYS A 375 -15.83 -4.65 -16.77
N LEU A 376 -16.29 -4.11 -15.68
CA LEU A 376 -17.36 -4.71 -14.90
C LEU A 376 -18.21 -3.61 -14.28
N LEU A 377 -19.51 -3.75 -14.47
CA LEU A 377 -20.54 -2.97 -13.76
C LEU A 377 -21.22 -3.83 -12.69
N ALA A 378 -21.86 -3.21 -11.74
CA ALA A 378 -22.53 -3.91 -10.64
C ALA A 378 -23.65 -4.85 -11.11
N SER A 379 -24.22 -4.59 -12.30
CA SER A 379 -25.27 -5.40 -12.94
C SER A 379 -24.78 -6.63 -13.68
N ASP A 380 -23.48 -6.69 -14.02
CA ASP A 380 -22.95 -7.67 -14.98
C ASP A 380 -22.79 -9.07 -14.38
N LEU A 381 -22.51 -9.13 -13.08
CA LEU A 381 -22.43 -10.38 -12.34
C LEU A 381 -23.39 -10.39 -11.15
N PRO A 382 -23.95 -11.55 -10.80
CA PRO A 382 -24.79 -11.66 -9.61
C PRO A 382 -24.04 -11.21 -8.36
N ARG A 383 -24.69 -10.40 -7.54
CA ARG A 383 -24.15 -9.90 -6.29
C ARG A 383 -23.62 -11.02 -5.37
N ALA A 384 -24.34 -12.17 -5.35
CA ALA A 384 -23.90 -13.34 -4.60
C ALA A 384 -22.53 -13.89 -5.04
N VAL A 385 -22.11 -13.67 -6.29
CA VAL A 385 -20.77 -14.06 -6.78
C VAL A 385 -19.74 -13.00 -6.45
N THR A 386 -20.04 -11.73 -6.73
CA THR A 386 -19.10 -10.63 -6.51
C THR A 386 -18.80 -10.38 -5.04
N GLU A 387 -19.74 -10.63 -4.13
CA GLU A 387 -19.53 -10.51 -2.68
C GLU A 387 -18.60 -11.61 -2.13
N GLN A 388 -18.57 -12.78 -2.74
CA GLN A 388 -17.64 -13.85 -2.34
C GLN A 388 -16.20 -13.59 -2.85
N CYS A 389 -16.04 -12.78 -3.89
CA CYS A 389 -14.73 -12.34 -4.35
C CYS A 389 -14.19 -11.24 -3.45
N GLN A 390 -13.64 -11.62 -2.31
CA GLN A 390 -13.13 -10.68 -1.32
C GLN A 390 -11.72 -10.15 -1.66
N THR A 391 -10.94 -10.88 -2.46
CA THR A 391 -9.74 -10.36 -3.09
C THR A 391 -10.13 -9.65 -4.38
N ARG A 392 -9.94 -8.33 -4.42
CA ARG A 392 -10.36 -7.47 -5.54
C ARG A 392 -9.18 -6.68 -6.05
N ILE A 393 -8.94 -6.74 -7.36
CA ILE A 393 -7.80 -6.12 -8.01
C ILE A 393 -8.27 -5.29 -9.21
N ILE A 394 -7.73 -4.10 -9.33
CA ILE A 394 -7.87 -3.25 -10.52
C ILE A 394 -6.48 -2.92 -11.03
N ILE A 395 -6.22 -3.16 -12.31
CA ILE A 395 -4.96 -2.84 -12.99
C ILE A 395 -5.27 -1.98 -14.20
N GLY A 396 -4.59 -0.85 -14.36
CA GLY A 396 -4.77 0.04 -15.51
C GLY A 396 -4.50 1.50 -15.19
N SER A 397 -4.41 2.34 -16.21
CA SER A 397 -4.22 3.78 -16.07
C SER A 397 -5.49 4.47 -15.57
N ASP A 398 -5.34 5.70 -15.08
CA ASP A 398 -6.47 6.50 -14.62
C ASP A 398 -7.53 6.68 -15.72
N SER A 399 -7.11 6.98 -16.93
CA SER A 399 -7.99 7.17 -18.08
C SER A 399 -8.67 5.87 -18.57
N SER A 400 -8.13 4.70 -18.22
CA SER A 400 -8.66 3.40 -18.65
C SER A 400 -9.65 2.78 -17.67
N ILE A 401 -9.68 3.26 -16.43
CA ILE A 401 -10.58 2.81 -15.37
C ILE A 401 -11.57 3.92 -15.03
N SER A 402 -12.84 3.73 -15.37
CA SER A 402 -13.90 4.69 -15.03
C SER A 402 -14.19 4.70 -13.52
N GLU A 403 -14.70 5.82 -12.99
CA GLU A 403 -15.16 5.92 -11.59
C GLU A 403 -16.19 4.85 -11.26
N GLU A 404 -17.13 4.58 -12.16
CA GLU A 404 -18.19 3.58 -11.98
C GLU A 404 -17.61 2.17 -11.86
N THR A 405 -16.65 1.80 -12.73
CA THR A 405 -15.94 0.52 -12.65
C THR A 405 -15.16 0.40 -11.35
N PHE A 406 -14.44 1.46 -10.96
CA PHE A 406 -13.68 1.45 -9.72
C PHE A 406 -14.60 1.27 -8.51
N TYR A 407 -15.71 2.01 -8.46
CA TYR A 407 -16.71 1.89 -7.39
C TYR A 407 -17.34 0.50 -7.34
N SER A 408 -17.72 -0.06 -8.49
CA SER A 408 -18.34 -1.39 -8.58
C SER A 408 -17.45 -2.50 -8.04
N VAL A 409 -16.13 -2.35 -8.18
CA VAL A 409 -15.16 -3.36 -7.74
C VAL A 409 -14.67 -3.09 -6.31
N MET A 410 -14.27 -1.87 -6.01
CA MET A 410 -13.62 -1.53 -4.73
C MET A 410 -14.61 -1.11 -3.64
N GLY A 411 -15.88 -0.82 -4.01
CA GLY A 411 -16.89 -0.35 -3.08
C GLY A 411 -16.67 1.07 -2.56
N ARG A 412 -15.78 1.83 -3.19
CA ARG A 412 -15.44 3.22 -2.87
C ARG A 412 -15.16 4.02 -4.14
N GLU A 413 -15.32 5.33 -4.07
CA GLU A 413 -14.96 6.23 -5.16
C GLU A 413 -13.42 6.33 -5.31
N LYS A 414 -12.95 6.52 -6.54
CA LYS A 414 -11.53 6.63 -6.86
C LYS A 414 -10.88 7.86 -6.20
N ASN A 415 -11.62 8.94 -6.06
CA ASN A 415 -11.20 10.16 -5.38
C ASN A 415 -10.98 9.98 -3.86
N THR A 416 -11.46 8.89 -3.27
CA THR A 416 -11.20 8.53 -1.87
C THR A 416 -9.87 7.81 -1.66
N LEU A 417 -9.11 7.58 -2.72
CA LEU A 417 -7.74 7.07 -2.58
C LEU A 417 -6.87 8.08 -1.85
N LEU A 418 -6.04 7.58 -0.93
CA LEU A 418 -5.15 8.40 -0.12
C LEU A 418 -4.11 9.18 -0.94
N VAL A 419 -3.85 8.71 -2.14
CA VAL A 419 -2.96 9.34 -3.12
C VAL A 419 -3.68 9.36 -4.45
N GLU A 420 -3.40 10.34 -5.29
CA GLU A 420 -3.87 10.39 -6.67
C GLU A 420 -3.70 9.03 -7.35
N TYR A 421 -4.67 8.63 -8.19
CA TYR A 421 -4.65 7.33 -8.85
C TYR A 421 -3.37 7.14 -9.68
N ARG A 422 -2.57 6.13 -9.33
CA ARG A 422 -1.25 5.86 -9.94
C ARG A 422 -1.22 4.56 -10.75
N GLY A 423 -2.33 4.18 -11.33
CA GLY A 423 -2.41 2.99 -12.17
C GLY A 423 -1.61 3.11 -13.47
N GLY A 424 -1.38 1.98 -14.12
CA GLY A 424 -0.66 1.88 -15.38
C GLY A 424 -0.53 0.43 -15.83
N VAL A 425 0.37 0.16 -16.77
CA VAL A 425 0.62 -1.23 -17.22
C VAL A 425 1.22 -2.05 -16.07
N GLY A 426 0.47 -3.05 -15.62
CA GLY A 426 0.82 -3.88 -14.47
C GLY A 426 0.75 -3.15 -13.12
N LYS A 427 0.14 -1.97 -13.06
CA LYS A 427 0.02 -1.16 -11.85
C LYS A 427 -1.43 -0.82 -11.59
N GLY A 428 -1.82 -0.82 -10.33
CA GLY A 428 -3.19 -0.53 -9.93
C GLY A 428 -3.40 -0.65 -8.43
N TYR A 429 -4.51 -1.27 -8.05
CA TYR A 429 -4.92 -1.33 -6.65
C TYR A 429 -5.48 -2.70 -6.29
N ILE A 430 -5.28 -3.08 -5.05
CA ILE A 430 -5.77 -4.33 -4.47
C ILE A 430 -6.48 -4.06 -3.14
N LEU A 431 -7.55 -4.81 -2.92
CA LEU A 431 -8.28 -4.90 -1.66
C LEU A 431 -8.40 -6.37 -1.28
N THR A 432 -7.97 -6.74 -0.08
CA THR A 432 -8.18 -8.07 0.50
C THR A 432 -8.69 -7.92 1.93
N PRO A 433 -9.30 -8.93 2.54
CA PRO A 433 -9.69 -8.87 3.96
C PRO A 433 -8.54 -8.59 4.93
N LYS A 434 -7.31 -8.95 4.53
CA LYS A 434 -6.10 -8.73 5.32
C LYS A 434 -5.43 -7.38 5.08
N THR A 435 -5.76 -6.71 3.98
CA THR A 435 -5.29 -5.34 3.74
C THR A 435 -6.19 -4.36 4.47
N ASN A 436 -5.59 -3.43 5.19
CA ASN A 436 -6.36 -2.39 5.86
C ASN A 436 -6.77 -1.31 4.84
N GLY A 437 -7.83 -1.59 4.07
CA GLY A 437 -8.28 -0.75 2.96
C GLY A 437 -7.60 -1.07 1.62
N ILE A 438 -7.86 -0.20 0.63
CA ILE A 438 -7.32 -0.32 -0.71
C ILE A 438 -5.83 0.02 -0.68
N LYS A 439 -4.99 -0.85 -1.27
CA LYS A 439 -3.54 -0.67 -1.35
C LYS A 439 -3.09 -0.56 -2.79
N TYR A 440 -2.02 0.22 -3.02
CA TYR A 440 -1.32 0.20 -4.30
C TYR A 440 -0.76 -1.20 -4.57
N PHE A 441 -0.74 -1.59 -5.84
CA PHE A 441 -0.40 -2.94 -6.27
C PHE A 441 0.33 -2.91 -7.62
N GLU A 442 1.37 -3.72 -7.74
CA GLU A 442 2.01 -3.99 -9.02
C GLU A 442 2.05 -5.50 -9.28
N THR A 443 1.70 -5.89 -10.50
CA THR A 443 1.80 -7.29 -10.92
C THR A 443 3.26 -7.69 -11.07
N PRO A 444 3.64 -8.95 -10.83
CA PRO A 444 4.96 -9.44 -11.21
C PRO A 444 5.24 -9.21 -12.68
N TYR A 445 6.51 -9.00 -13.04
CA TYR A 445 6.92 -8.73 -14.42
C TYR A 445 7.61 -9.94 -15.02
N PHE A 446 7.13 -10.41 -16.17
CA PHE A 446 7.83 -11.38 -17.02
C PHE A 446 7.30 -11.33 -18.46
N ASP A 447 8.05 -11.94 -19.37
CA ASP A 447 7.63 -12.14 -20.76
C ASP A 447 6.90 -13.48 -20.89
N LEU A 448 5.60 -13.44 -21.21
CA LEU A 448 4.77 -14.63 -21.48
C LEU A 448 5.32 -15.53 -22.60
N ASN A 449 6.09 -14.95 -23.52
CA ASN A 449 6.68 -15.67 -24.64
C ASN A 449 8.04 -16.30 -24.29
N SER A 450 8.58 -16.01 -23.09
CA SER A 450 9.84 -16.58 -22.68
C SER A 450 9.72 -18.12 -22.58
N ARG A 451 10.71 -18.82 -23.10
CA ARG A 451 10.81 -20.30 -22.94
C ARG A 451 10.89 -20.64 -21.45
N ASP A 452 11.56 -19.81 -20.68
CA ASP A 452 11.77 -19.99 -19.24
C ASP A 452 10.44 -20.13 -18.48
N PHE A 453 9.42 -19.32 -18.78
CA PHE A 453 8.10 -19.45 -18.14
C PHE A 453 7.46 -20.81 -18.40
N LYS A 454 7.44 -21.26 -19.66
CA LYS A 454 6.81 -22.53 -20.05
C LYS A 454 7.52 -23.73 -19.46
N ASP A 455 8.85 -23.68 -19.47
CA ASP A 455 9.69 -24.75 -18.93
C ASP A 455 9.52 -24.85 -17.41
N LYS A 456 9.49 -23.74 -16.69
CA LYS A 456 9.21 -23.70 -15.25
C LYS A 456 7.83 -24.29 -14.90
N ILE A 457 6.78 -23.98 -15.65
CA ILE A 457 5.47 -24.60 -15.42
C ILE A 457 5.51 -26.10 -15.62
N ARG A 458 6.19 -26.58 -16.65
CA ARG A 458 6.38 -28.05 -16.86
C ARG A 458 7.16 -28.69 -15.73
N ASP A 459 8.22 -28.02 -15.26
CA ASP A 459 8.99 -28.48 -14.09
C ASP A 459 8.08 -28.64 -12.88
N PHE A 460 7.24 -27.63 -12.59
CA PHE A 460 6.30 -27.69 -11.46
C PHE A 460 5.28 -28.83 -11.58
N GLN A 461 4.80 -29.11 -12.80
CA GLN A 461 3.87 -30.23 -13.05
C GLN A 461 4.53 -31.59 -12.85
N THR A 462 5.84 -31.69 -13.03
CA THR A 462 6.61 -32.95 -12.89
C THR A 462 7.16 -33.17 -11.49
N ILE A 463 7.09 -32.19 -10.57
CA ILE A 463 7.56 -32.34 -9.19
C ILE A 463 6.78 -33.47 -8.51
N PRO A 464 7.47 -34.56 -8.04
CA PRO A 464 6.81 -35.62 -7.31
C PRO A 464 6.37 -35.12 -5.94
N ARG A 465 5.04 -35.00 -5.73
CA ARG A 465 4.49 -34.57 -4.46
C ARG A 465 4.56 -35.71 -3.43
N LYS A 466 5.26 -35.50 -2.36
CA LYS A 466 5.26 -36.42 -1.23
C LYS A 466 3.91 -36.28 -0.50
N GLN A 467 3.21 -37.38 -0.32
CA GLN A 467 2.10 -37.40 0.62
C GLN A 467 2.68 -37.26 2.03
N ILE A 468 2.12 -36.34 2.82
CA ILE A 468 2.43 -36.27 4.24
C ILE A 468 1.72 -37.44 4.88
N GLU A 469 2.51 -38.44 5.37
CA GLU A 469 2.01 -39.59 6.13
C GLU A 469 1.38 -39.17 7.44
#